data_e30b9006300c3f9040b8d34f453312dd
#
_entry.id   e30b9006300c3f9040b8d34f453312dd
#
_cell.length_a   1.000
_cell.length_b   1.000
_cell.length_c   1.000
_cell.angle_alpha   90.00
_cell.angle_beta   90.00
_cell.angle_gamma   90.00
#
_symmetry.space_group_name_H-M   'P 1'
#
loop_
_entity.id
_entity.type
_entity.pdbx_description
1 polymer ?
#
loop_
_entity_poly.entity_id
_entity_poly.type
_entity_poly.pdbx_seq_one_letter_code
_entity_poly.pdbx_strand_id
1 'polypeptide(L)'
;MIYLRKAADLGNAKAQYEVRELIMKIKDDASHSFRLEIRDKLQECAATQVFPDAGAAQMAAATYDNRKDYQKALFYSHQGVKAGMTASAQSVSRAFYTENPQSQYKQWGIPEDKERSRRYKIIREFLVTHAHLKPELNVHDLDEIVPLPPAKLPNWDGKIAIQRFEEGPAPAKPSDELVRKLAQQAGLDPNTGLPK
;
A
#
# COMPACT_ATOMS: atom_id res chain seq x y z
N MET A 1 10.22 12.89 -19.32
CA MET A 1 9.78 11.49 -19.55
C MET A 1 10.89 10.45 -19.30
N ILE A 2 12.14 10.68 -19.75
CA ILE A 2 13.26 9.71 -19.62
C ILE A 2 13.52 9.31 -18.16
N TYR A 3 13.63 10.27 -17.24
CA TYR A 3 13.88 9.98 -15.82
C TYR A 3 12.73 9.26 -15.13
N LEU A 4 11.48 9.59 -15.49
CA LEU A 4 10.30 8.90 -14.97
C LEU A 4 10.30 7.42 -15.39
N ARG A 5 10.57 7.15 -16.66
CA ARG A 5 10.71 5.79 -17.18
C ARG A 5 11.81 5.03 -16.45
N LYS A 6 13.00 5.63 -16.31
CA LYS A 6 14.13 5.02 -15.60
C LYS A 6 13.78 4.70 -14.15
N ALA A 7 13.06 5.59 -13.45
CA ALA A 7 12.60 5.33 -12.09
C ALA A 7 11.60 4.17 -12.03
N ALA A 8 10.68 4.08 -12.99
CA ALA A 8 9.74 2.97 -13.09
C ALA A 8 10.44 1.63 -13.35
N ASP A 9 11.42 1.62 -14.27
CA ASP A 9 12.22 0.43 -14.60
C ASP A 9 13.09 -0.02 -13.40
N LEU A 10 13.45 0.90 -12.50
CA LEU A 10 14.14 0.64 -11.23
C LEU A 10 13.20 0.23 -10.07
N GLY A 11 11.90 0.06 -10.32
CA GLY A 11 10.94 -0.43 -9.34
C GLY A 11 10.28 0.64 -8.46
N ASN A 12 10.42 1.94 -8.80
CA ASN A 12 9.70 2.97 -8.07
C ASN A 12 8.19 2.88 -8.34
N ALA A 13 7.39 2.54 -7.33
CA ALA A 13 5.96 2.30 -7.44
C ALA A 13 5.20 3.51 -8.00
N LYS A 14 5.49 4.72 -7.52
CA LYS A 14 4.85 5.95 -8.00
C LYS A 14 5.18 6.21 -9.47
N ALA A 15 6.43 6.01 -9.86
CA ALA A 15 6.84 6.18 -11.26
C ALA A 15 6.18 5.14 -12.18
N GLN A 16 6.04 3.89 -11.75
CA GLN A 16 5.30 2.85 -12.48
C GLN A 16 3.85 3.24 -12.71
N TYR A 17 3.18 3.74 -11.66
CA TYR A 17 1.81 4.22 -11.76
C TYR A 17 1.68 5.44 -12.70
N GLU A 18 2.58 6.41 -12.62
CA GLU A 18 2.59 7.57 -13.51
C GLU A 18 2.84 7.19 -14.98
N VAL A 19 3.77 6.26 -15.25
CA VAL A 19 3.99 5.72 -16.61
C VAL A 19 2.72 5.03 -17.13
N ARG A 20 2.04 4.26 -16.30
CA ARG A 20 0.74 3.64 -16.61
C ARG A 20 -0.28 4.69 -17.04
N GLU A 21 -0.42 5.81 -16.29
CA GLU A 21 -1.33 6.90 -16.62
C GLU A 21 -1.00 7.54 -17.97
N LEU A 22 0.29 7.75 -18.26
CA LEU A 22 0.75 8.33 -19.53
C LEU A 22 0.44 7.43 -20.72
N ILE A 23 0.65 6.12 -20.59
CA ILE A 23 0.35 5.13 -21.64
C ILE A 23 -1.14 5.14 -21.98
N MET A 24 -2.01 5.29 -20.98
CA MET A 24 -3.45 5.31 -21.21
C MET A 24 -3.99 6.59 -21.86
N LYS A 25 -3.19 7.68 -21.88
CA LYS A 25 -3.52 8.92 -22.60
C LYS A 25 -3.28 8.84 -24.10
N ILE A 26 -2.55 7.85 -24.58
CA ILE A 26 -2.28 7.65 -26.02
C ILE A 26 -3.59 7.20 -26.68
N LYS A 27 -4.02 7.95 -27.71
CA LYS A 27 -5.23 7.66 -28.48
C LYS A 27 -4.84 7.05 -29.82
N ASP A 28 -4.57 5.76 -29.78
CA ASP A 28 -4.21 4.97 -30.96
C ASP A 28 -4.84 3.58 -30.84
N ASP A 29 -5.71 3.24 -31.77
CA ASP A 29 -6.47 1.99 -31.74
C ASP A 29 -5.59 0.77 -32.01
N ALA A 30 -4.57 0.92 -32.86
CA ALA A 30 -3.70 -0.19 -33.25
C ALA A 30 -2.91 -0.74 -32.04
N SER A 31 -2.53 0.10 -31.09
CA SER A 31 -1.80 -0.32 -29.89
C SER A 31 -2.70 -0.51 -28.64
N HIS A 32 -4.01 -0.36 -28.77
CA HIS A 32 -4.92 -0.33 -27.62
C HIS A 32 -4.80 -1.59 -26.73
N SER A 33 -4.90 -2.78 -27.31
CA SER A 33 -4.81 -4.05 -26.57
C SER A 33 -3.48 -4.21 -25.86
N PHE A 34 -2.38 -3.86 -26.52
CA PHE A 34 -1.04 -3.89 -25.93
C PHE A 34 -0.89 -2.90 -24.77
N ARG A 35 -1.46 -1.69 -24.91
CA ARG A 35 -1.46 -0.71 -23.83
C ARG A 35 -2.24 -1.19 -22.60
N LEU A 36 -3.37 -1.89 -22.79
CA LEU A 36 -4.12 -2.46 -21.67
C LEU A 36 -3.29 -3.51 -20.92
N GLU A 37 -2.56 -4.37 -21.63
CA GLU A 37 -1.67 -5.36 -21.00
C GLU A 37 -0.54 -4.69 -20.20
N ILE A 38 0.14 -3.69 -20.78
CA ILE A 38 1.21 -2.94 -20.08
C ILE A 38 0.65 -2.16 -18.90
N ARG A 39 -0.53 -1.56 -19.03
CA ARG A 39 -1.24 -0.90 -17.94
C ARG A 39 -1.43 -1.83 -16.76
N ASP A 40 -1.95 -3.03 -17.00
CA ASP A 40 -2.22 -4.01 -15.94
C ASP A 40 -0.93 -4.44 -15.25
N LYS A 41 0.12 -4.76 -16.01
CA LYS A 41 1.44 -5.10 -15.46
C LYS A 41 2.03 -3.98 -14.60
N LEU A 42 2.00 -2.74 -15.07
CA LEU A 42 2.55 -1.60 -14.33
C LEU A 42 1.78 -1.33 -13.02
N GLN A 43 0.44 -1.40 -13.06
CA GLN A 43 -0.35 -1.18 -11.85
C GLN A 43 -0.17 -2.33 -10.84
N GLU A 44 -0.06 -3.58 -11.29
CA GLU A 44 0.21 -4.72 -10.42
C GLU A 44 1.60 -4.62 -9.78
N CYS A 45 2.63 -4.29 -10.57
CA CYS A 45 3.97 -4.06 -10.05
C CYS A 45 3.99 -2.92 -9.02
N ALA A 46 3.37 -1.77 -9.33
CA ALA A 46 3.32 -0.63 -8.42
C ALA A 46 2.55 -0.93 -7.12
N ALA A 47 1.51 -1.77 -7.21
CA ALA A 47 0.69 -2.17 -6.07
C ALA A 47 1.37 -3.20 -5.14
N THR A 48 2.42 -3.88 -5.59
CA THR A 48 3.08 -4.99 -4.86
C THR A 48 4.51 -4.68 -4.41
N GLN A 49 4.96 -3.45 -4.57
CA GLN A 49 6.25 -3.01 -4.03
C GLN A 49 6.25 -3.03 -2.49
N VAL A 50 7.42 -2.98 -1.88
CA VAL A 50 7.57 -2.85 -0.42
C VAL A 50 6.79 -1.64 0.11
N PHE A 51 6.81 -0.54 -0.65
CA PHE A 51 5.99 0.65 -0.44
C PHE A 51 5.01 0.77 -1.61
N PRO A 52 3.81 0.17 -1.53
CA PRO A 52 2.89 0.13 -2.64
C PRO A 52 2.32 1.53 -2.96
N ASP A 53 2.07 1.78 -4.25
CA ASP A 53 1.31 2.97 -4.65
C ASP A 53 -0.18 2.75 -4.41
N ALA A 54 -0.80 3.67 -3.66
CA ALA A 54 -2.21 3.58 -3.28
C ALA A 54 -3.17 3.61 -4.48
N GLY A 55 -2.86 4.46 -5.49
CA GLY A 55 -3.64 4.54 -6.72
C GLY A 55 -3.55 3.27 -7.55
N ALA A 56 -2.33 2.72 -7.68
CA ALA A 56 -2.11 1.46 -8.38
C ALA A 56 -2.86 0.30 -7.72
N ALA A 57 -2.80 0.19 -6.40
CA ALA A 57 -3.49 -0.84 -5.64
C ALA A 57 -5.02 -0.74 -5.80
N GLN A 58 -5.58 0.49 -5.74
CA GLN A 58 -7.00 0.72 -5.97
C GLN A 58 -7.43 0.33 -7.39
N MET A 59 -6.65 0.73 -8.39
CA MET A 59 -6.97 0.41 -9.79
C MET A 59 -6.86 -1.09 -10.07
N ALA A 60 -5.87 -1.78 -9.50
CA ALA A 60 -5.74 -3.22 -9.61
C ALA A 60 -6.95 -3.92 -8.95
N ALA A 61 -7.33 -3.52 -7.74
CA ALA A 61 -8.50 -4.07 -7.06
C ALA A 61 -9.79 -3.92 -7.90
N ALA A 62 -10.04 -2.73 -8.44
CA ALA A 62 -11.20 -2.46 -9.31
C ALA A 62 -11.13 -3.27 -10.62
N THR A 63 -9.96 -3.43 -11.21
CA THR A 63 -9.77 -4.24 -12.43
C THR A 63 -10.17 -5.69 -12.20
N TYR A 64 -9.72 -6.28 -11.07
CA TYR A 64 -10.01 -7.67 -10.74
C TYR A 64 -11.45 -7.87 -10.24
N ASP A 65 -12.03 -6.90 -9.54
CA ASP A 65 -13.46 -6.92 -9.19
C ASP A 65 -14.35 -6.96 -10.46
N ASN A 66 -14.06 -6.11 -11.45
CA ASN A 66 -14.75 -6.12 -12.75
C ASN A 66 -14.58 -7.44 -13.52
N ARG A 67 -13.44 -8.10 -13.37
CA ARG A 67 -13.17 -9.43 -13.95
C ARG A 67 -13.75 -10.58 -13.13
N LYS A 68 -14.38 -10.28 -12.00
CA LYS A 68 -14.91 -11.26 -11.03
C LYS A 68 -13.82 -12.19 -10.43
N ASP A 69 -12.57 -11.78 -10.47
CA ASP A 69 -11.45 -12.42 -9.75
C ASP A 69 -11.37 -11.81 -8.34
N TYR A 70 -12.29 -12.22 -7.50
CA TYR A 70 -12.48 -11.62 -6.18
C TYR A 70 -11.33 -11.89 -5.21
N GLN A 71 -10.58 -12.96 -5.41
CA GLN A 71 -9.39 -13.24 -4.60
C GLN A 71 -8.30 -12.20 -4.87
N LYS A 72 -8.07 -11.86 -6.13
CA LYS A 72 -7.14 -10.78 -6.48
C LYS A 72 -7.69 -9.41 -6.12
N ALA A 73 -9.00 -9.17 -6.26
CA ALA A 73 -9.62 -7.93 -5.82
C ALA A 73 -9.40 -7.69 -4.31
N LEU A 74 -9.57 -8.75 -3.49
CA LEU A 74 -9.26 -8.72 -2.07
C LEU A 74 -7.78 -8.44 -1.80
N PHE A 75 -6.89 -9.16 -2.49
CA PHE A 75 -5.44 -8.99 -2.35
C PHE A 75 -5.00 -7.55 -2.65
N TYR A 76 -5.41 -6.97 -3.78
CA TYR A 76 -5.04 -5.61 -4.13
C TYR A 76 -5.73 -4.55 -3.25
N SER A 77 -6.95 -4.82 -2.75
CA SER A 77 -7.55 -3.98 -1.72
C SER A 77 -6.73 -3.98 -0.43
N HIS A 78 -6.20 -5.14 -0.02
CA HIS A 78 -5.28 -5.24 1.11
C HIS A 78 -3.98 -4.46 0.87
N GLN A 79 -3.38 -4.52 -0.34
CA GLN A 79 -2.23 -3.67 -0.69
C GLN A 79 -2.58 -2.17 -0.61
N GLY A 80 -3.80 -1.79 -0.98
CA GLY A 80 -4.30 -0.42 -0.81
C GLY A 80 -4.36 0.02 0.66
N VAL A 81 -4.74 -0.88 1.58
CA VAL A 81 -4.66 -0.61 3.03
C VAL A 81 -3.21 -0.42 3.47
N LYS A 82 -2.31 -1.27 3.00
CA LYS A 82 -0.87 -1.18 3.26
C LYS A 82 -0.29 0.16 2.81
N ALA A 83 -0.79 0.68 1.68
CA ALA A 83 -0.48 2.02 1.16
C ALA A 83 -1.22 3.17 1.87
N GLY A 84 -1.91 2.92 2.98
CA GLY A 84 -2.61 3.96 3.75
C GLY A 84 -3.97 4.39 3.20
N MET A 85 -4.59 3.63 2.30
CA MET A 85 -5.86 4.00 1.68
C MET A 85 -7.07 3.62 2.55
N THR A 86 -7.76 4.61 3.07
CA THR A 86 -8.95 4.44 3.91
C THR A 86 -10.12 3.76 3.19
N ALA A 87 -10.29 4.03 1.90
CA ALA A 87 -11.34 3.39 1.08
C ALA A 87 -11.10 1.89 0.94
N SER A 88 -9.85 1.48 0.75
CA SER A 88 -9.47 0.06 0.69
C SER A 88 -9.72 -0.64 2.03
N ALA A 89 -9.39 -0.01 3.15
CA ALA A 89 -9.66 -0.56 4.49
C ALA A 89 -11.18 -0.74 4.71
N GLN A 90 -12.00 0.19 4.24
CA GLN A 90 -13.45 0.05 4.30
C GLN A 90 -13.95 -1.10 3.42
N SER A 91 -13.44 -1.24 2.20
CA SER A 91 -13.82 -2.29 1.27
C SER A 91 -13.52 -3.68 1.83
N VAL A 92 -12.30 -3.88 2.34
CA VAL A 92 -11.88 -5.15 2.93
C VAL A 92 -12.65 -5.47 4.21
N SER A 93 -12.87 -4.46 5.08
CA SER A 93 -13.70 -4.65 6.27
C SER A 93 -15.10 -5.15 5.92
N ARG A 94 -15.72 -4.56 4.89
CA ARG A 94 -17.06 -4.97 4.41
C ARG A 94 -17.06 -6.34 3.73
N ALA A 95 -15.98 -6.71 3.04
CA ALA A 95 -15.86 -8.01 2.41
C ALA A 95 -15.88 -9.15 3.43
N PHE A 96 -15.33 -8.93 4.64
CA PHE A 96 -15.36 -9.88 5.75
C PHE A 96 -16.63 -9.79 6.62
N TYR A 97 -17.53 -8.83 6.35
CA TYR A 97 -18.76 -8.61 7.13
C TYR A 97 -19.99 -8.91 6.30
N THR A 98 -20.66 -10.01 6.59
CA THR A 98 -21.73 -10.55 5.75
C THR A 98 -23.15 -10.19 6.19
N GLU A 99 -23.35 -9.48 7.29
CA GLU A 99 -24.67 -9.12 7.80
C GLU A 99 -25.49 -8.22 6.87
N ASN A 100 -24.85 -7.51 5.91
CA ASN A 100 -25.55 -6.74 4.92
C ASN A 100 -25.74 -7.55 3.61
N PRO A 101 -26.93 -8.15 3.36
CA PRO A 101 -27.16 -8.96 2.17
C PRO A 101 -27.11 -8.16 0.85
N GLN A 102 -27.21 -6.83 0.90
CA GLN A 102 -27.14 -5.93 -0.26
C GLN A 102 -25.74 -5.37 -0.50
N SER A 103 -24.76 -5.76 0.30
CA SER A 103 -23.38 -5.33 0.10
C SER A 103 -22.84 -5.87 -1.23
N GLN A 104 -22.29 -5.00 -2.07
CA GLN A 104 -21.59 -5.39 -3.30
C GLN A 104 -20.43 -6.38 -3.04
N TYR A 105 -19.85 -6.37 -1.85
CA TYR A 105 -18.77 -7.27 -1.45
C TYR A 105 -19.22 -8.69 -1.12
N LYS A 106 -20.53 -8.92 -0.98
CA LYS A 106 -21.07 -10.28 -0.77
C LYS A 106 -20.79 -11.19 -1.97
N GLN A 107 -20.77 -10.60 -3.18
CA GLN A 107 -20.44 -11.34 -4.40
C GLN A 107 -19.00 -11.88 -4.44
N TRP A 108 -18.11 -11.33 -3.59
CA TRP A 108 -16.73 -11.81 -3.49
C TRP A 108 -16.62 -13.22 -2.89
N GLY A 109 -17.69 -13.75 -2.28
CA GLY A 109 -17.73 -15.11 -1.75
C GLY A 109 -16.74 -15.37 -0.62
N ILE A 110 -16.28 -14.31 0.05
CA ILE A 110 -15.33 -14.40 1.16
C ILE A 110 -16.09 -14.86 2.41
N PRO A 111 -15.63 -15.91 3.10
CA PRO A 111 -16.23 -16.32 4.37
C PRO A 111 -16.22 -15.18 5.38
N GLU A 112 -17.30 -15.10 6.17
CA GLU A 112 -17.39 -14.13 7.26
C GLU A 112 -16.25 -14.30 8.25
N ASP A 113 -15.60 -13.17 8.58
CA ASP A 113 -14.58 -13.10 9.64
C ASP A 113 -14.74 -11.77 10.38
N LYS A 114 -15.53 -11.79 11.44
CA LYS A 114 -15.83 -10.58 12.22
C LYS A 114 -14.60 -9.94 12.83
N GLU A 115 -13.59 -10.73 13.19
CA GLU A 115 -12.36 -10.19 13.77
C GLU A 115 -11.50 -9.52 12.72
N ARG A 116 -11.35 -10.09 11.50
CA ARG A 116 -10.69 -9.40 10.38
C ARG A 116 -11.41 -8.11 10.05
N SER A 117 -12.75 -8.16 9.92
CA SER A 117 -13.55 -6.97 9.67
C SER A 117 -13.30 -5.87 10.72
N ARG A 118 -13.29 -6.23 12.01
CA ARG A 118 -13.02 -5.33 13.13
C ARG A 118 -11.63 -4.69 13.02
N ARG A 119 -10.59 -5.49 12.72
CA ARG A 119 -9.20 -4.99 12.59
C ARG A 119 -9.08 -3.97 11.46
N TYR A 120 -9.60 -4.25 10.29
CA TYR A 120 -9.62 -3.28 9.18
C TYR A 120 -10.40 -2.02 9.52
N LYS A 121 -11.45 -2.12 10.33
CA LYS A 121 -12.21 -0.96 10.78
C LYS A 121 -11.39 -0.06 11.71
N ILE A 122 -10.67 -0.63 12.66
CA ILE A 122 -9.75 0.11 13.55
C ILE A 122 -8.64 0.77 12.74
N ILE A 123 -8.01 0.03 11.81
CA ILE A 123 -6.98 0.58 10.92
C ILE A 123 -7.54 1.74 10.09
N ARG A 124 -8.76 1.60 9.54
CA ARG A 124 -9.44 2.67 8.82
C ARG A 124 -9.65 3.92 9.67
N GLU A 125 -10.11 3.75 10.89
CA GLU A 125 -10.33 4.86 11.83
C GLU A 125 -9.01 5.60 12.11
N PHE A 126 -7.94 4.87 12.33
CA PHE A 126 -6.61 5.45 12.46
C PHE A 126 -6.19 6.23 11.21
N LEU A 127 -6.31 5.63 10.01
CA LEU A 127 -5.95 6.27 8.76
C LEU A 127 -6.77 7.55 8.49
N VAL A 128 -8.05 7.59 8.89
CA VAL A 128 -8.90 8.78 8.77
C VAL A 128 -8.42 9.87 9.71
N THR A 129 -8.17 9.53 10.98
CA THR A 129 -7.76 10.50 12.00
C THR A 129 -6.39 11.12 11.68
N HIS A 130 -5.48 10.34 11.08
CA HIS A 130 -4.12 10.76 10.75
C HIS A 130 -3.94 11.10 9.26
N ALA A 131 -5.02 11.46 8.57
CA ALA A 131 -4.98 11.77 7.13
C ALA A 131 -4.01 12.93 6.78
N HIS A 132 -3.69 13.79 7.74
CA HIS A 132 -2.74 14.88 7.59
C HIS A 132 -1.28 14.43 7.45
N LEU A 133 -0.96 13.17 7.82
CA LEU A 133 0.38 12.58 7.67
C LEU A 133 0.62 11.96 6.29
N LYS A 134 -0.34 12.03 5.37
CA LYS A 134 -0.16 11.52 4.00
C LYS A 134 0.86 12.37 3.23
N PRO A 135 1.68 11.77 2.34
CA PRO A 135 1.64 10.38 1.85
C PRO A 135 2.45 9.38 2.69
N GLU A 136 3.01 9.75 3.81
CA GLU A 136 3.96 8.94 4.58
C GLU A 136 3.28 7.84 5.42
N LEU A 137 1.95 7.91 5.56
CA LEU A 137 1.19 6.99 6.40
C LEU A 137 0.93 5.66 5.69
N ASN A 138 1.86 4.74 5.85
CA ASN A 138 1.75 3.35 5.38
C ASN A 138 1.57 2.39 6.56
N VAL A 139 0.78 1.34 6.37
CA VAL A 139 0.59 0.27 7.37
C VAL A 139 1.52 -0.89 7.04
N HIS A 140 2.80 -0.73 7.37
CA HIS A 140 3.85 -1.70 6.98
C HIS A 140 3.68 -3.08 7.64
N ASP A 141 3.18 -3.10 8.87
CA ASP A 141 2.94 -4.31 9.65
C ASP A 141 1.56 -4.96 9.38
N LEU A 142 0.87 -4.56 8.30
CA LEU A 142 -0.48 -5.05 7.99
C LEU A 142 -0.54 -6.57 7.87
N ASP A 143 0.42 -7.18 7.19
CA ASP A 143 0.47 -8.63 7.02
C ASP A 143 0.73 -9.38 8.33
N GLU A 144 1.36 -8.70 9.32
CA GLU A 144 1.64 -9.25 10.64
C GLU A 144 0.41 -9.17 11.56
N ILE A 145 -0.42 -8.13 11.41
CA ILE A 145 -1.57 -7.88 12.31
C ILE A 145 -2.89 -8.39 11.74
N VAL A 146 -3.06 -8.41 10.42
CA VAL A 146 -4.28 -8.89 9.77
C VAL A 146 -3.98 -9.59 8.43
N PRO A 147 -3.23 -10.70 8.44
CA PRO A 147 -2.93 -11.45 7.22
C PRO A 147 -4.21 -11.90 6.53
N LEU A 148 -4.17 -11.99 5.19
CA LEU A 148 -5.29 -12.51 4.41
C LEU A 148 -5.49 -14.03 4.65
N PRO A 149 -6.73 -14.56 4.49
CA PRO A 149 -6.95 -15.99 4.49
C PRO A 149 -6.08 -16.71 3.42
N PRO A 150 -5.65 -17.96 3.67
CA PRO A 150 -6.05 -18.84 4.79
C PRO A 150 -5.24 -18.67 6.07
N ALA A 151 -4.35 -17.69 6.17
CA ALA A 151 -3.55 -17.48 7.37
C ALA A 151 -4.43 -17.21 8.60
N LYS A 152 -4.01 -17.72 9.75
CA LYS A 152 -4.70 -17.45 11.02
C LYS A 152 -4.35 -16.05 11.53
N LEU A 153 -5.34 -15.41 12.18
CA LEU A 153 -5.10 -14.14 12.84
C LEU A 153 -4.21 -14.33 14.07
N PRO A 154 -3.11 -13.58 14.19
CA PRO A 154 -2.32 -13.53 15.42
C PRO A 154 -3.04 -12.74 16.52
N ASN A 155 -2.52 -12.80 17.75
CA ASN A 155 -2.93 -11.86 18.79
C ASN A 155 -2.54 -10.45 18.38
N TRP A 156 -3.41 -9.47 18.65
CA TRP A 156 -3.18 -8.07 18.33
C TRP A 156 -3.70 -7.15 19.44
N ASP A 157 -2.91 -6.18 19.80
CA ASP A 157 -3.21 -5.19 20.84
C ASP A 157 -4.10 -4.03 20.36
N GLY A 158 -4.46 -4.01 19.07
CA GLY A 158 -5.26 -2.95 18.44
C GLY A 158 -4.45 -1.78 17.92
N LYS A 159 -3.11 -1.84 17.91
CA LYS A 159 -2.22 -0.78 17.43
C LYS A 159 -1.43 -1.23 16.21
N ILE A 160 -1.19 -0.31 15.29
CA ILE A 160 -0.24 -0.49 14.18
C ILE A 160 1.15 -0.01 14.59
N ALA A 161 2.18 -0.38 13.83
CA ALA A 161 3.57 -0.10 14.16
C ALA A 161 3.86 1.39 14.41
N ILE A 162 3.28 2.29 13.61
CA ILE A 162 3.48 3.74 13.78
C ILE A 162 2.91 4.27 15.11
N GLN A 163 1.77 3.73 15.58
CA GLN A 163 1.20 4.10 16.88
C GLN A 163 2.12 3.67 18.03
N ARG A 164 2.66 2.43 17.93
CA ARG A 164 3.61 1.94 18.94
C ARG A 164 4.89 2.77 18.96
N PHE A 165 5.34 3.23 17.79
CA PHE A 165 6.50 4.12 17.67
C PHE A 165 6.24 5.49 18.30
N GLU A 166 5.08 6.11 18.02
CA GLU A 166 4.71 7.43 18.57
C GLU A 166 4.50 7.43 20.08
N GLU A 167 3.94 6.35 20.63
CA GLU A 167 3.71 6.18 22.07
C GLU A 167 4.96 5.68 22.82
N GLY A 168 5.95 5.17 22.08
CA GLY A 168 7.18 4.65 22.64
C GLY A 168 8.14 5.75 23.13
N PRO A 169 9.16 5.38 23.92
CA PRO A 169 10.22 6.31 24.26
C PRO A 169 10.95 6.78 23.00
N ALA A 170 11.36 8.06 22.97
CA ALA A 170 12.15 8.55 21.86
C ALA A 170 13.39 7.67 21.64
N PRO A 171 13.72 7.33 20.37
CA PRO A 171 14.90 6.52 20.07
C PRO A 171 16.15 7.16 20.66
N ALA A 172 17.05 6.33 21.17
CA ALA A 172 18.34 6.81 21.68
C ALA A 172 19.09 7.57 20.58
N LYS A 173 19.67 8.72 20.95
CA LYS A 173 20.51 9.48 20.02
C LYS A 173 21.63 8.55 19.48
N PRO A 174 21.87 8.52 18.16
CA PRO A 174 22.98 7.74 17.59
C PRO A 174 24.31 8.15 18.25
N SER A 175 25.19 7.21 18.46
CA SER A 175 26.54 7.53 18.95
C SER A 175 27.29 8.40 17.95
N ASP A 176 28.15 9.29 18.43
CA ASP A 176 28.98 10.15 17.56
C ASP A 176 29.88 9.33 16.63
N GLU A 177 30.28 8.14 17.06
CA GLU A 177 31.04 7.20 16.22
C GLU A 177 30.21 6.69 15.03
N LEU A 178 28.97 6.29 15.28
CA LEU A 178 28.03 5.88 14.23
C LEU A 178 27.77 7.01 13.25
N VAL A 179 27.52 8.22 13.75
CA VAL A 179 27.29 9.42 12.94
C VAL A 179 28.49 9.69 12.02
N ARG A 180 29.72 9.67 12.58
CA ARG A 180 30.97 9.87 11.80
C ARG A 180 31.13 8.79 10.72
N LYS A 181 30.88 7.53 11.07
CA LYS A 181 30.97 6.41 10.11
C LYS A 181 29.98 6.57 8.94
N LEU A 182 28.73 6.88 9.24
CA LEU A 182 27.70 7.07 8.21
C LEU A 182 27.98 8.31 7.36
N ALA A 183 28.39 9.41 7.95
CA ALA A 183 28.77 10.62 7.23
C ALA A 183 29.96 10.36 6.29
N GLN A 184 30.98 9.64 6.75
CA GLN A 184 32.13 9.26 5.91
C GLN A 184 31.69 8.39 4.72
N GLN A 185 30.82 7.40 4.93
CA GLN A 185 30.29 6.54 3.87
C GLN A 185 29.47 7.32 2.83
N ALA A 186 28.75 8.35 3.29
CA ALA A 186 27.93 9.21 2.45
C ALA A 186 28.70 10.39 1.82
N GLY A 187 30.00 10.57 2.12
CA GLY A 187 30.80 11.73 1.65
C GLY A 187 30.39 13.05 2.27
N LEU A 188 29.80 13.02 3.48
CA LEU A 188 29.27 14.18 4.19
C LEU A 188 30.19 14.59 5.36
N ASP A 189 30.15 15.86 5.73
CA ASP A 189 30.71 16.35 6.98
C ASP A 189 29.79 15.98 8.17
N PRO A 190 30.30 15.26 9.20
CA PRO A 190 29.47 14.79 10.31
C PRO A 190 28.89 15.91 11.20
N ASN A 191 29.44 17.11 11.14
CA ASN A 191 28.99 18.25 11.96
C ASN A 191 27.93 19.09 11.24
N THR A 192 28.02 19.20 9.92
CA THR A 192 27.16 20.05 9.10
C THR A 192 26.14 19.28 8.26
N GLY A 193 26.39 17.98 8.01
CA GLY A 193 25.60 17.17 7.10
C GLY A 193 25.73 17.54 5.61
N LEU A 194 26.64 18.47 5.28
CA LEU A 194 26.85 18.93 3.91
C LEU A 194 27.92 18.04 3.20
N PRO A 195 27.88 17.96 1.86
CA PRO A 195 28.95 17.33 1.09
C PRO A 195 30.30 17.94 1.41
N LYS A 196 31.36 17.10 1.46
CA LYS A 196 32.74 17.56 1.63
C LYS A 196 33.30 18.12 0.34
#